data_42dddbc80947eb12c84fbe7d25242e76
#
_entry.id   42dddbc80947eb12c84fbe7d25242e76
#
_cell.length_a   1.000
_cell.length_b   1.000
_cell.length_c   1.000
_cell.angle_alpha   90.00
_cell.angle_beta   90.00
_cell.angle_gamma   90.00
#
_symmetry.space_group_name_H-M   'P 1'
#
loop_
_entity.id
_entity.type
_entity.pdbx_description
1 polymer ?
#
loop_
_entity_poly.entity_id
_entity_poly.type
_entity_poly.pdbx_seq_one_letter_code
_entity_poly.pdbx_strand_id
1 'polypeptide(L)'
;MLIALSTSALQGAVNGFGSVMVTAYTTVGKLDQIVQQPYSSMATALGTYTGQNVGAGKDKRVWQGLRAAVLINFGFTLLMFVLVALFGEQMLGIFVRDQEVIHTALMGLRINSYFYGFLGLLYAVRGVLNGAGDAVYSAINGVIELVCRLAFAFVLIPKIGPMGCFLCGGITWVLASLVSVWRYAIGKWKTKAK
;
A
#
# COMPACT_ATOMS: atom_id res chain seq x y z
N MET A 1 11.08 10.17 -0.72
CA MET A 1 10.78 11.44 -1.39
C MET A 1 9.65 11.35 -2.43
N LEU A 2 9.72 10.45 -3.43
CA LEU A 2 8.70 10.36 -4.50
C LEU A 2 7.27 10.11 -3.99
N ILE A 3 7.10 9.22 -3.02
CA ILE A 3 5.79 8.93 -2.41
C ILE A 3 5.23 10.17 -1.68
N ALA A 4 6.09 10.93 -0.98
CA ALA A 4 5.67 12.16 -0.31
C ALA A 4 5.21 13.23 -1.31
N LEU A 5 5.88 13.36 -2.45
CA LEU A 5 5.46 14.26 -3.52
C LEU A 5 4.09 13.87 -4.10
N SER A 6 3.84 12.57 -4.28
CA SER A 6 2.55 12.08 -4.79
C SER A 6 1.41 12.33 -3.81
N THR A 7 1.66 12.16 -2.50
CA THR A 7 0.64 12.45 -1.48
C THR A 7 0.37 13.96 -1.38
N SER A 8 1.40 14.81 -1.47
CA SER A 8 1.22 16.26 -1.46
C SER A 8 0.43 16.78 -2.67
N ALA A 9 0.67 16.21 -3.86
CA ALA A 9 -0.09 16.58 -5.05
C ALA A 9 -1.57 16.18 -4.94
N LEU A 10 -1.85 14.99 -4.42
CA LEU A 10 -3.23 14.55 -4.16
C LEU A 10 -3.91 15.39 -3.07
N GLN A 11 -3.15 15.82 -2.05
CA GLN A 11 -3.65 16.73 -1.01
C GLN A 11 -4.13 18.07 -1.60
N GLY A 12 -3.43 18.59 -2.62
CA GLY A 12 -3.87 19.78 -3.34
C GLY A 12 -5.26 19.62 -3.97
N ALA A 13 -5.52 18.47 -4.58
CA ALA A 13 -6.83 18.17 -5.15
C ALA A 13 -7.91 17.99 -4.06
N VAL A 14 -7.57 17.33 -2.94
CA VAL A 14 -8.46 17.14 -1.79
C VAL A 14 -8.88 18.48 -1.16
N ASN A 15 -7.97 19.46 -1.10
CA ASN A 15 -8.24 20.78 -0.54
C ASN A 15 -9.37 21.52 -1.28
N GLY A 16 -9.60 21.21 -2.56
CA GLY A 16 -10.70 21.78 -3.34
C GLY A 16 -12.10 21.31 -2.92
N PHE A 17 -12.22 20.23 -2.11
CA PHE A 17 -13.50 19.68 -1.67
C PHE A 17 -13.97 20.17 -0.27
N GLY A 18 -13.25 21.12 0.32
CA GLY A 18 -13.61 21.71 1.62
C GLY A 18 -13.04 20.98 2.83
N SER A 19 -13.24 21.58 4.01
CA SER A 19 -12.59 21.16 5.25
C SER A 19 -12.99 19.76 5.73
N VAL A 20 -14.25 19.37 5.53
CA VAL A 20 -14.76 18.03 5.90
C VAL A 20 -14.00 16.96 5.15
N MET A 21 -13.85 17.10 3.84
CA MET A 21 -13.13 16.14 3.01
C MET A 21 -11.62 16.09 3.32
N VAL A 22 -11.01 17.25 3.56
CA VAL A 22 -9.59 17.33 3.97
C VAL A 22 -9.36 16.57 5.28
N THR A 23 -10.22 16.82 6.27
CA THR A 23 -10.12 16.15 7.57
C THR A 23 -10.40 14.66 7.47
N ALA A 24 -11.40 14.24 6.69
CA ALA A 24 -11.72 12.84 6.43
C ALA A 24 -10.53 12.12 5.76
N TYR A 25 -9.99 12.69 4.69
CA TYR A 25 -8.86 12.12 3.95
C TYR A 25 -7.60 11.97 4.82
N THR A 26 -7.28 13.00 5.61
CA THR A 26 -6.13 12.94 6.52
C THR A 26 -6.33 11.94 7.65
N THR A 27 -7.55 11.78 8.15
CA THR A 27 -7.89 10.81 9.20
C THR A 27 -7.77 9.38 8.68
N VAL A 28 -8.29 9.10 7.47
CA VAL A 28 -8.10 7.80 6.81
C VAL A 28 -6.60 7.53 6.58
N GLY A 29 -5.85 8.54 6.13
CA GLY A 29 -4.41 8.42 5.93
C GLY A 29 -3.63 8.04 7.20
N LYS A 30 -4.03 8.52 8.37
CA LYS A 30 -3.44 8.11 9.66
C LYS A 30 -3.71 6.64 9.97
N LEU A 31 -4.95 6.19 9.75
CA LEU A 31 -5.30 4.78 9.91
C LEU A 31 -4.56 3.88 8.92
N ASP A 32 -4.49 4.29 7.65
CA ASP A 32 -3.73 3.58 6.63
C ASP A 32 -2.25 3.42 7.03
N GLN A 33 -1.63 4.45 7.61
CA GLN A 33 -0.26 4.35 8.11
C GLN A 33 -0.11 3.30 9.21
N ILE A 34 -1.07 3.23 10.14
CA ILE A 34 -1.07 2.19 11.19
C ILE A 34 -1.20 0.80 10.58
N VAL A 35 -2.13 0.62 9.63
CA VAL A 35 -2.34 -0.64 8.91
C VAL A 35 -1.11 -1.05 8.09
N GLN A 36 -0.36 -0.09 7.56
CA GLN A 36 0.85 -0.36 6.78
C GLN A 36 2.04 -0.86 7.61
N GLN A 37 2.10 -0.57 8.91
CA GLN A 37 3.25 -0.92 9.76
C GLN A 37 3.55 -2.44 9.81
N PRO A 38 2.56 -3.33 10.04
CA PRO A 38 2.80 -4.78 9.99
C PRO A 38 3.32 -5.26 8.64
N TYR A 39 2.77 -4.74 7.53
CA TYR A 39 3.24 -5.08 6.18
C TYR A 39 4.70 -4.63 5.95
N SER A 40 5.04 -3.42 6.41
CA SER A 40 6.40 -2.87 6.31
C SER A 40 7.39 -3.68 7.15
N SER A 41 7.01 -4.06 8.36
CA SER A 41 7.82 -4.91 9.25
C SER A 41 8.05 -6.29 8.62
N MET A 42 6.99 -6.89 8.03
CA MET A 42 7.11 -8.15 7.30
C MET A 42 8.03 -8.03 6.10
N ALA A 43 7.96 -6.94 5.33
CA ALA A 43 8.84 -6.68 4.20
C ALA A 43 10.32 -6.59 4.64
N THR A 44 10.59 -5.93 5.76
CA THR A 44 11.95 -5.81 6.33
C THR A 44 12.49 -7.18 6.76
N ALA A 45 11.72 -7.96 7.50
CA ALA A 45 12.07 -9.31 7.92
C ALA A 45 12.32 -10.23 6.71
N LEU A 46 11.43 -10.17 5.72
CA LEU A 46 11.56 -10.96 4.50
C LEU A 46 12.77 -10.53 3.65
N GLY A 47 13.11 -9.24 3.65
CA GLY A 47 14.32 -8.71 3.01
C GLY A 47 15.59 -9.31 3.60
N THR A 48 15.72 -9.31 4.92
CA THR A 48 16.84 -9.92 5.63
C THR A 48 16.91 -11.44 5.36
N TYR A 49 15.79 -12.12 5.48
CA TYR A 49 15.68 -13.55 5.18
C TYR A 49 16.09 -13.88 3.74
N THR A 50 15.64 -13.07 2.78
CA THR A 50 15.97 -13.22 1.36
C THR A 50 17.46 -13.02 1.13
N GLY A 51 18.06 -11.95 1.65
CA GLY A 51 19.49 -11.67 1.48
C GLY A 51 20.37 -12.82 1.97
N GLN A 52 20.07 -13.39 3.14
CA GLN A 52 20.78 -14.55 3.69
C GLN A 52 20.64 -15.80 2.81
N ASN A 53 19.43 -16.10 2.32
CA ASN A 53 19.19 -17.31 1.53
C ASN A 53 19.72 -17.19 0.10
N VAL A 54 19.67 -16.02 -0.49
CA VAL A 54 20.25 -15.75 -1.83
C VAL A 54 21.77 -15.83 -1.76
N GLY A 55 22.41 -15.23 -0.73
CA GLY A 55 23.85 -15.34 -0.50
C GLY A 55 24.32 -16.80 -0.27
N ALA A 56 23.43 -17.64 0.27
CA ALA A 56 23.68 -19.07 0.46
C ALA A 56 23.29 -19.96 -0.74
N GLY A 57 22.80 -19.38 -1.85
CA GLY A 57 22.36 -20.12 -3.05
C GLY A 57 21.06 -20.92 -2.84
N LYS A 58 20.23 -20.57 -1.84
CA LYS A 58 19.05 -21.33 -1.44
C LYS A 58 17.74 -20.71 -1.96
N ASP A 59 17.61 -20.50 -3.26
CA ASP A 59 16.45 -19.85 -3.90
C ASP A 59 15.10 -20.46 -3.53
N LYS A 60 15.03 -21.80 -3.30
CA LYS A 60 13.78 -22.44 -2.87
C LYS A 60 13.27 -21.92 -1.53
N ARG A 61 14.17 -21.55 -0.61
CA ARG A 61 13.81 -20.97 0.68
C ARG A 61 13.23 -19.56 0.52
N VAL A 62 13.76 -18.78 -0.42
CA VAL A 62 13.21 -17.44 -0.72
C VAL A 62 11.74 -17.55 -1.12
N TRP A 63 11.41 -18.51 -2.00
CA TRP A 63 10.03 -18.78 -2.40
C TRP A 63 9.15 -19.20 -1.21
N GLN A 64 9.65 -20.08 -0.34
CA GLN A 64 8.93 -20.52 0.86
C GLN A 64 8.66 -19.34 1.81
N GLY A 65 9.67 -18.48 2.02
CA GLY A 65 9.55 -17.27 2.83
C GLY A 65 8.52 -16.30 2.24
N LEU A 66 8.54 -16.07 0.93
CA LEU A 66 7.56 -15.21 0.26
C LEU A 66 6.12 -15.76 0.45
N ARG A 67 5.91 -17.07 0.24
CA ARG A 67 4.59 -17.68 0.46
C ARG A 67 4.10 -17.51 1.89
N ALA A 68 4.96 -17.76 2.87
CA ALA A 68 4.62 -17.58 4.28
C ALA A 68 4.26 -16.12 4.58
N ALA A 69 5.06 -15.15 4.11
CA ALA A 69 4.79 -13.72 4.29
C ALA A 69 3.47 -13.29 3.62
N VAL A 70 3.17 -13.78 2.41
CA VAL A 70 1.92 -13.48 1.71
C VAL A 70 0.72 -14.04 2.49
N LEU A 71 0.81 -15.27 3.01
CA LEU A 71 -0.27 -15.87 3.81
C LEU A 71 -0.52 -15.10 5.11
N ILE A 72 0.54 -14.69 5.82
CA ILE A 72 0.45 -13.90 7.05
C ILE A 72 -0.16 -12.52 6.73
N ASN A 73 0.31 -11.85 5.68
CA ASN A 73 -0.23 -10.56 5.25
C ASN A 73 -1.70 -10.68 4.83
N PHE A 74 -2.08 -11.77 4.18
CA PHE A 74 -3.48 -12.02 3.81
C PHE A 74 -4.37 -12.24 5.04
N GLY A 75 -3.90 -13.02 6.02
CA GLY A 75 -4.60 -13.19 7.30
C GLY A 75 -4.79 -11.85 8.03
N PHE A 76 -3.75 -11.01 8.07
CA PHE A 76 -3.84 -9.67 8.64
C PHE A 76 -4.80 -8.76 7.85
N THR A 77 -4.78 -8.84 6.51
CA THR A 77 -5.73 -8.11 5.65
C THR A 77 -7.17 -8.49 5.99
N LEU A 78 -7.46 -9.79 6.12
CA LEU A 78 -8.80 -10.27 6.46
C LEU A 78 -9.24 -9.76 7.84
N LEU A 79 -8.33 -9.81 8.82
CA LEU A 79 -8.58 -9.24 10.14
C LEU A 79 -8.93 -7.76 10.06
N MET A 80 -8.12 -6.96 9.34
CA MET A 80 -8.36 -5.52 9.17
C MET A 80 -9.66 -5.24 8.42
N PHE A 81 -9.99 -6.03 7.40
CA PHE A 81 -11.26 -5.91 6.68
C PHE A 81 -12.45 -6.11 7.61
N VAL A 82 -12.42 -7.14 8.47
CA VAL A 82 -13.48 -7.40 9.46
C VAL A 82 -13.54 -6.27 10.50
N LEU A 83 -12.39 -5.81 11.00
CA LEU A 83 -12.34 -4.71 11.96
C LEU A 83 -12.91 -3.41 11.39
N VAL A 84 -12.58 -3.06 10.15
CA VAL A 84 -13.13 -1.89 9.46
C VAL A 84 -14.63 -2.04 9.22
N ALA A 85 -15.10 -3.24 8.86
CA ALA A 85 -16.52 -3.50 8.63
C ALA A 85 -17.36 -3.36 9.91
N LEU A 86 -16.85 -3.85 11.05
CA LEU A 86 -17.59 -3.87 12.33
C LEU A 86 -17.34 -2.63 13.18
N PHE A 87 -16.12 -2.11 13.19
CA PHE A 87 -15.67 -1.06 14.11
C PHE A 87 -15.12 0.20 13.42
N GLY A 88 -15.36 0.37 12.11
CA GLY A 88 -14.78 1.48 11.34
C GLY A 88 -15.13 2.86 11.90
N GLU A 89 -16.37 3.08 12.35
CA GLU A 89 -16.77 4.34 12.96
C GLU A 89 -16.04 4.60 14.28
N GLN A 90 -15.92 3.58 15.15
CA GLN A 90 -15.22 3.68 16.41
C GLN A 90 -13.72 3.96 16.20
N MET A 91 -13.11 3.30 15.22
CA MET A 91 -11.70 3.53 14.86
C MET A 91 -11.47 4.97 14.41
N LEU A 92 -12.37 5.55 13.61
CA LEU A 92 -12.31 6.93 13.17
C LEU A 92 -12.61 7.91 14.31
N GLY A 93 -13.56 7.56 15.20
CA GLY A 93 -13.94 8.34 16.36
C GLY A 93 -12.82 8.58 17.38
N ILE A 94 -11.74 7.78 17.34
CA ILE A 94 -10.51 8.02 18.13
C ILE A 94 -9.80 9.31 17.68
N PHE A 95 -9.89 9.65 16.39
CA PHE A 95 -9.17 10.78 15.78
C PHE A 95 -10.04 12.03 15.60
N VAL A 96 -11.34 11.84 15.38
CA VAL A 96 -12.28 12.93 15.03
C VAL A 96 -13.63 12.70 15.72
N ARG A 97 -14.26 13.79 16.17
CA ARG A 97 -15.57 13.76 16.83
C ARG A 97 -16.73 14.20 15.94
N ASP A 98 -16.45 14.87 14.84
CA ASP A 98 -17.45 15.38 13.90
C ASP A 98 -18.05 14.21 13.10
N GLN A 99 -19.38 14.05 13.19
CA GLN A 99 -20.11 12.94 12.55
C GLN A 99 -20.08 13.03 11.02
N GLU A 100 -20.07 14.21 10.43
CA GLU A 100 -20.00 14.38 8.98
C GLU A 100 -18.64 13.94 8.45
N VAL A 101 -17.57 14.28 9.18
CA VAL A 101 -16.21 13.83 8.89
C VAL A 101 -16.08 12.31 9.04
N ILE A 102 -16.64 11.73 10.12
CA ILE A 102 -16.61 10.27 10.35
C ILE A 102 -17.32 9.55 9.21
N HIS A 103 -18.50 10.00 8.80
CA HIS A 103 -19.25 9.37 7.72
C HIS A 103 -18.48 9.39 6.39
N THR A 104 -17.87 10.55 6.05
CA THR A 104 -17.05 10.69 4.84
C THR A 104 -15.79 9.84 4.90
N ALA A 105 -15.10 9.83 6.05
CA ALA A 105 -13.91 9.02 6.29
C ALA A 105 -14.21 7.52 6.26
N LEU A 106 -15.37 7.07 6.77
CA LEU A 106 -15.77 5.68 6.79
C LEU A 106 -15.92 5.11 5.36
N MET A 107 -16.48 5.90 4.44
CA MET A 107 -16.53 5.51 3.03
C MET A 107 -15.14 5.29 2.45
N GLY A 108 -14.22 6.24 2.72
CA GLY A 108 -12.83 6.13 2.27
C GLY A 108 -12.09 4.94 2.89
N LEU A 109 -12.25 4.70 4.19
CA LEU A 109 -11.64 3.59 4.89
C LEU A 109 -12.15 2.23 4.39
N ARG A 110 -13.46 2.11 4.12
CA ARG A 110 -14.05 0.92 3.50
C ARG A 110 -13.49 0.67 2.10
N ILE A 111 -13.39 1.70 1.27
CA ILE A 111 -12.77 1.59 -0.06
C ILE A 111 -11.34 1.07 0.07
N ASN A 112 -10.50 1.68 0.91
CA ASN A 112 -9.10 1.28 1.09
C ASN A 112 -8.96 -0.15 1.62
N SER A 113 -9.88 -0.60 2.49
CA SER A 113 -9.84 -1.96 3.07
C SER A 113 -9.94 -3.06 2.02
N TYR A 114 -10.64 -2.85 0.91
CA TYR A 114 -10.67 -3.80 -0.21
C TYR A 114 -9.31 -3.95 -0.91
N PHE A 115 -8.46 -2.92 -0.83
CA PHE A 115 -7.16 -2.89 -1.49
C PHE A 115 -5.99 -3.29 -0.58
N TYR A 116 -6.19 -3.47 0.72
CA TYR A 116 -5.12 -3.86 1.66
C TYR A 116 -4.44 -5.19 1.31
N GLY A 117 -5.15 -6.12 0.67
CA GLY A 117 -4.56 -7.37 0.18
C GLY A 117 -3.46 -7.14 -0.86
N PHE A 118 -3.70 -6.21 -1.80
CA PHE A 118 -2.70 -5.81 -2.79
C PHE A 118 -1.53 -5.05 -2.17
N LEU A 119 -1.81 -4.23 -1.15
CA LEU A 119 -0.79 -3.55 -0.37
C LEU A 119 0.12 -4.55 0.35
N GLY A 120 -0.45 -5.56 1.02
CA GLY A 120 0.30 -6.63 1.68
C GLY A 120 1.16 -7.45 0.71
N LEU A 121 0.63 -7.75 -0.49
CA LEU A 121 1.37 -8.41 -1.56
C LEU A 121 2.52 -7.53 -2.07
N LEU A 122 2.27 -6.24 -2.32
CA LEU A 122 3.28 -5.28 -2.74
C LEU A 122 4.47 -5.24 -1.77
N TYR A 123 4.19 -5.12 -0.46
CA TYR A 123 5.22 -5.08 0.57
C TYR A 123 6.03 -6.38 0.64
N ALA A 124 5.37 -7.55 0.57
CA ALA A 124 6.05 -8.84 0.59
C ALA A 124 7.01 -8.99 -0.60
N VAL A 125 6.53 -8.73 -1.83
CA VAL A 125 7.37 -8.86 -3.03
C VAL A 125 8.50 -7.83 -3.04
N ARG A 126 8.23 -6.60 -2.62
CA ARG A 126 9.25 -5.54 -2.48
C ARG A 126 10.32 -5.94 -1.45
N GLY A 127 9.94 -6.58 -0.35
CA GLY A 127 10.88 -7.13 0.64
C GLY A 127 11.86 -8.11 0.01
N VAL A 128 11.36 -9.06 -0.80
CA VAL A 128 12.22 -10.03 -1.52
C VAL A 128 13.15 -9.32 -2.51
N LEU A 129 12.65 -8.40 -3.33
CA LEU A 129 13.46 -7.72 -4.34
C LEU A 129 14.56 -6.87 -3.70
N ASN A 130 14.26 -6.17 -2.61
CA ASN A 130 15.24 -5.40 -1.84
C ASN A 130 16.29 -6.31 -1.20
N GLY A 131 15.87 -7.42 -0.59
CA GLY A 131 16.77 -8.39 0.03
C GLY A 131 17.69 -9.10 -0.97
N ALA A 132 17.23 -9.26 -2.21
CA ALA A 132 18.03 -9.80 -3.31
C ALA A 132 18.94 -8.75 -3.99
N GLY A 133 19.00 -7.52 -3.49
CA GLY A 133 19.85 -6.45 -4.04
C GLY A 133 19.26 -5.72 -5.25
N ASP A 134 17.98 -5.96 -5.59
CA ASP A 134 17.31 -5.25 -6.71
C ASP A 134 16.67 -3.93 -6.25
N ALA A 135 17.46 -3.12 -5.53
CA ALA A 135 17.02 -1.82 -4.98
C ALA A 135 16.63 -0.82 -6.07
N VAL A 136 17.25 -0.89 -7.24
CA VAL A 136 16.91 -0.03 -8.41
C VAL A 136 15.45 -0.23 -8.80
N TYR A 137 14.96 -1.46 -8.76
CA TYR A 137 13.57 -1.73 -9.07
C TYR A 137 12.60 -1.15 -8.02
N SER A 138 12.97 -1.17 -6.76
CA SER A 138 12.18 -0.50 -5.70
C SER A 138 12.04 1.01 -5.94
N ALA A 139 13.10 1.66 -6.46
CA ALA A 139 13.03 3.06 -6.86
C ALA A 139 12.10 3.26 -8.07
N ILE A 140 12.22 2.41 -9.09
CA ILE A 140 11.34 2.43 -10.27
C ILE A 140 9.88 2.25 -9.85
N ASN A 141 9.60 1.32 -8.94
CA ASN A 141 8.25 1.09 -8.44
C ASN A 141 7.68 2.33 -7.72
N GLY A 142 8.52 3.07 -6.98
CA GLY A 142 8.12 4.35 -6.38
C GLY A 142 7.75 5.41 -7.43
N VAL A 143 8.47 5.45 -8.56
CA VAL A 143 8.12 6.32 -9.69
C VAL A 143 6.79 5.89 -10.32
N ILE A 144 6.58 4.59 -10.52
CA ILE A 144 5.30 4.05 -11.03
C ILE A 144 4.15 4.43 -10.10
N GLU A 145 4.31 4.27 -8.79
CA GLU A 145 3.29 4.69 -7.83
C GLU A 145 2.97 6.19 -7.94
N LEU A 146 3.99 7.04 -8.08
CA LEU A 146 3.81 8.47 -8.26
C LEU A 146 3.02 8.79 -9.55
N VAL A 147 3.47 8.26 -10.68
CA VAL A 147 2.85 8.52 -11.98
C VAL A 147 1.41 8.00 -12.03
N CYS A 148 1.18 6.76 -11.56
CA CYS A 148 -0.16 6.18 -11.51
C CYS A 148 -1.09 6.98 -10.61
N ARG A 149 -0.64 7.39 -9.43
CA ARG A 149 -1.45 8.17 -8.50
C ARG A 149 -1.84 9.51 -9.08
N LEU A 150 -0.91 10.22 -9.73
CA LEU A 150 -1.20 11.48 -10.41
C LEU A 150 -2.15 11.28 -11.59
N ALA A 151 -1.89 10.31 -12.45
CA ALA A 151 -2.75 10.02 -13.60
C ALA A 151 -4.19 9.69 -13.18
N PHE A 152 -4.35 8.83 -12.16
CA PHE A 152 -5.68 8.52 -11.63
C PHE A 152 -6.35 9.69 -10.93
N ALA A 153 -5.58 10.55 -10.23
CA ALA A 153 -6.14 11.76 -9.66
C ALA A 153 -6.74 12.67 -10.74
N PHE A 154 -6.03 12.88 -11.85
CA PHE A 154 -6.55 13.67 -12.96
C PHE A 154 -7.77 13.05 -13.68
N VAL A 155 -7.88 11.71 -13.69
CA VAL A 155 -8.97 11.02 -14.40
C VAL A 155 -10.17 10.76 -13.48
N LEU A 156 -9.94 10.29 -12.24
CA LEU A 156 -11.01 9.83 -11.35
C LEU A 156 -11.65 10.99 -10.57
N ILE A 157 -10.85 11.95 -10.11
CA ILE A 157 -11.39 13.05 -9.30
C ILE A 157 -12.45 13.87 -10.05
N PRO A 158 -12.25 14.27 -11.33
CA PRO A 158 -13.27 14.99 -12.07
C PRO A 158 -14.53 14.17 -12.37
N LYS A 159 -14.41 12.82 -12.45
CA LYS A 159 -15.52 11.93 -12.79
C LYS A 159 -16.32 11.45 -11.60
N ILE A 160 -15.68 11.19 -10.47
CA ILE A 160 -16.26 10.50 -9.32
C ILE A 160 -16.27 11.41 -8.08
N GLY A 161 -15.67 12.60 -8.18
CA GLY A 161 -15.59 13.56 -7.09
C GLY A 161 -14.72 13.05 -5.91
N PRO A 162 -15.12 13.35 -4.65
CA PRO A 162 -14.32 13.04 -3.45
C PRO A 162 -13.92 11.57 -3.31
N MET A 163 -14.77 10.64 -3.74
CA MET A 163 -14.46 9.20 -3.72
C MET A 163 -13.27 8.85 -4.60
N GLY A 164 -13.04 9.60 -5.69
CA GLY A 164 -11.89 9.45 -6.55
C GLY A 164 -10.56 9.56 -5.80
N CYS A 165 -10.49 10.41 -4.77
CA CYS A 165 -9.29 10.59 -3.97
C CYS A 165 -8.88 9.30 -3.22
N PHE A 166 -9.84 8.56 -2.66
CA PHE A 166 -9.58 7.28 -1.98
C PHE A 166 -9.26 6.17 -2.98
N LEU A 167 -10.01 6.09 -4.08
CA LEU A 167 -9.79 5.07 -5.11
C LEU A 167 -8.41 5.19 -5.78
N CYS A 168 -7.88 6.41 -5.97
CA CYS A 168 -6.54 6.62 -6.54
C CYS A 168 -5.47 5.85 -5.76
N GLY A 169 -5.53 5.85 -4.43
CA GLY A 169 -4.61 5.08 -3.57
C GLY A 169 -4.72 3.59 -3.80
N GLY A 170 -5.94 3.06 -3.71
CA GLY A 170 -6.22 1.63 -3.86
C GLY A 170 -5.80 1.07 -5.23
N ILE A 171 -6.19 1.73 -6.32
CA ILE A 171 -5.84 1.32 -7.69
C ILE A 171 -4.31 1.38 -7.90
N THR A 172 -3.64 2.39 -7.33
CA THR A 172 -2.18 2.48 -7.39
C THR A 172 -1.52 1.28 -6.72
N TRP A 173 -2.03 0.81 -5.57
CA TRP A 173 -1.50 -0.40 -4.90
C TRP A 173 -1.69 -1.66 -5.75
N VAL A 174 -2.81 -1.79 -6.47
CA VAL A 174 -3.04 -2.91 -7.40
C VAL A 174 -1.96 -2.91 -8.48
N LEU A 175 -1.79 -1.79 -9.19
CA LEU A 175 -0.83 -1.71 -10.30
C LEU A 175 0.61 -1.90 -9.81
N ALA A 176 0.99 -1.26 -8.71
CA ALA A 176 2.32 -1.40 -8.13
C ALA A 176 2.61 -2.85 -7.69
N SER A 177 1.59 -3.55 -7.15
CA SER A 177 1.73 -4.97 -6.78
C SER A 177 1.89 -5.86 -8.00
N LEU A 178 1.11 -5.65 -9.06
CA LEU A 178 1.21 -6.42 -10.31
C LEU A 178 2.57 -6.24 -10.96
N VAL A 179 3.07 -5.01 -11.04
CA VAL A 179 4.40 -4.73 -11.58
C VAL A 179 5.50 -5.37 -10.72
N SER A 180 5.36 -5.37 -9.40
CA SER A 180 6.30 -6.02 -8.49
C SER A 180 6.30 -7.55 -8.66
N VAL A 181 5.12 -8.16 -8.77
CA VAL A 181 4.98 -9.60 -9.02
C VAL A 181 5.56 -9.98 -10.38
N TRP A 182 5.30 -9.18 -11.41
CA TRP A 182 5.88 -9.37 -12.74
C TRP A 182 7.41 -9.34 -12.69
N ARG A 183 8.00 -8.36 -12.00
CA ARG A 183 9.46 -8.27 -11.81
C ARG A 183 10.02 -9.51 -11.10
N TYR A 184 9.36 -9.94 -10.05
CA TYR A 184 9.74 -11.13 -9.32
C TYR A 184 9.70 -12.39 -10.21
N ALA A 185 8.62 -12.53 -11.01
CA ALA A 185 8.41 -13.68 -11.91
C ALA A 185 9.46 -13.79 -13.02
N ILE A 186 9.96 -12.66 -13.57
CA ILE A 186 11.06 -12.64 -14.55
C ILE A 186 12.36 -13.23 -13.98
N GLY A 187 12.51 -13.25 -12.67
CA GLY A 187 13.65 -13.91 -12.01
C GLY A 187 14.99 -13.16 -12.11
N LYS A 188 15.03 -11.94 -12.66
CA LYS A 188 16.26 -11.14 -12.79
C LYS A 188 16.93 -10.79 -11.45
N TRP A 189 16.20 -10.89 -10.34
CA TRP A 189 16.74 -10.71 -9.00
C TRP A 189 17.75 -11.81 -8.61
N LYS A 190 17.67 -13.01 -9.23
CA LYS A 190 18.60 -14.13 -8.99
C LYS A 190 20.00 -13.88 -9.56
N THR A 191 20.10 -13.07 -10.62
CA THR A 191 21.37 -12.78 -11.31
C THR A 191 22.15 -11.64 -10.69
N LYS A 192 21.51 -10.78 -9.89
CA LYS A 192 22.19 -9.66 -9.22
C LYS A 192 22.85 -10.04 -7.89
N ALA A 193 22.59 -11.24 -7.42
CA ALA A 193 23.12 -11.77 -6.16
C ALA A 193 24.41 -12.60 -6.34
N LYS A 194 24.94 -12.70 -7.56
CA LYS A 194 26.24 -13.22 -7.90
C LYS A 194 27.19 -12.07 -8.22
#